data_a7f31a3304eed932f8fd220e01345406
#
_entry.id   a7f31a3304eed932f8fd220e01345406
#
_cell.length_a   1.000
_cell.length_b   1.000
_cell.length_c   1.000
_cell.angle_alpha   90.00
_cell.angle_beta   90.00
_cell.angle_gamma   90.00
#
_symmetry.space_group_name_H-M   'P 1'
#
loop_
_entity.id
_entity.type
_entity.pdbx_description
1 polymer ?
#
loop_
_entity_poly.entity_id
_entity_poly.type
_entity_poly.pdbx_seq_one_letter_code
_entity_poly.pdbx_strand_id
1 'polypeptide(L)'
;FPDSSEAVISTSDLTSLSGNQIQMAINEIYARHHRKFVLQEVQDYFNGKSWYSGTIEAADFDPTVLNQCENENIALMVKYMKDNGITYSFSGTQSSTSGNSSSTGTTSETIGVYGTVITKASTYFRLQQPDGNVIQFWFDPAKLAAMGDTAETLQPGVTASVTYDTESYEAVDVTVW
;
A
#
# COMPACT_ATOMS: atom_id res chain seq x y z
N PHE A 1 -8.99 14.45 0.11
CA PHE A 1 -8.19 15.34 -0.77
C PHE A 1 -8.73 15.28 -2.20
N PRO A 2 -9.77 16.09 -2.54
CA PRO A 2 -10.43 16.01 -3.84
C PRO A 2 -9.49 16.30 -5.02
N ASP A 3 -8.47 17.10 -4.80
CA ASP A 3 -7.53 17.54 -5.85
C ASP A 3 -6.24 16.69 -5.88
N SER A 4 -6.25 15.51 -5.25
CA SER A 4 -5.07 14.64 -5.14
C SER A 4 -4.56 14.10 -6.48
N SER A 5 -5.35 14.16 -7.53
CA SER A 5 -4.95 13.81 -8.90
C SER A 5 -4.29 14.99 -9.67
N GLU A 6 -4.42 16.21 -9.17
CA GLU A 6 -3.98 17.43 -9.86
C GLU A 6 -2.85 18.14 -9.11
N ALA A 7 -2.79 17.98 -7.78
CA ALA A 7 -1.82 18.65 -6.92
C ALA A 7 -1.22 17.71 -5.88
N VAL A 8 0.06 17.91 -5.61
CA VAL A 8 0.75 17.23 -4.51
C VAL A 8 0.42 17.95 -3.20
N ILE A 9 -0.08 17.18 -2.21
CA ILE A 9 -0.36 17.69 -0.87
C ILE A 9 0.95 17.97 -0.12
N SER A 10 0.86 18.73 0.96
CA SER A 10 2.00 19.00 1.84
C SER A 10 1.87 18.24 3.17
N THR A 11 2.97 18.08 3.89
CA THR A 11 2.94 17.50 5.23
C THR A 11 2.09 18.31 6.22
N SER A 12 1.95 19.62 6.01
CA SER A 12 1.08 20.48 6.83
C SER A 12 -0.40 20.11 6.71
N ASP A 13 -0.82 19.57 5.57
CA ASP A 13 -2.21 19.15 5.35
C ASP A 13 -2.55 17.87 6.14
N LEU A 14 -1.54 17.14 6.58
CA LEU A 14 -1.67 15.89 7.33
C LEU A 14 -1.64 16.08 8.85
N THR A 15 -1.15 17.21 9.36
CA THR A 15 -0.85 17.42 10.78
C THR A 15 -2.06 17.29 11.73
N SER A 16 -3.27 17.55 11.22
CA SER A 16 -4.52 17.47 11.98
C SER A 16 -5.28 16.16 11.78
N LEU A 17 -4.76 15.26 10.94
CA LEU A 17 -5.45 14.03 10.56
C LEU A 17 -5.01 12.87 11.46
N SER A 18 -5.96 12.03 11.83
CA SER A 18 -5.68 10.73 12.44
C SER A 18 -5.16 9.73 11.40
N GLY A 19 -4.52 8.65 11.87
CA GLY A 19 -4.06 7.59 10.98
C GLY A 19 -5.18 7.01 10.10
N ASN A 20 -6.37 6.80 10.68
CA ASN A 20 -7.53 6.34 9.90
C ASN A 20 -7.94 7.33 8.81
N GLN A 21 -7.87 8.64 9.09
CA GLN A 21 -8.20 9.66 8.09
C GLN A 21 -7.16 9.71 6.98
N ILE A 22 -5.87 9.58 7.31
CA ILE A 22 -4.81 9.52 6.31
C ILE A 22 -4.95 8.26 5.45
N GLN A 23 -5.19 7.10 6.08
CA GLN A 23 -5.40 5.87 5.34
C GLN A 23 -6.65 5.92 4.45
N MET A 24 -7.73 6.55 4.93
CA MET A 24 -8.93 6.76 4.10
C MET A 24 -8.66 7.73 2.93
N ALA A 25 -7.77 8.71 3.10
CA ALA A 25 -7.37 9.58 2.00
C ALA A 25 -6.56 8.81 0.93
N ILE A 26 -5.68 7.90 1.35
CA ILE A 26 -5.00 6.97 0.43
C ILE A 26 -6.03 6.10 -0.31
N ASN A 27 -6.97 5.52 0.43
CA ASN A 27 -8.02 4.69 -0.16
C ASN A 27 -8.93 5.49 -1.11
N GLU A 28 -9.15 6.80 -0.86
CA GLU A 28 -9.92 7.66 -1.76
C GLU A 28 -9.27 7.78 -3.14
N ILE A 29 -7.94 7.86 -3.22
CA ILE A 29 -7.24 7.87 -4.51
C ILE A 29 -7.56 6.58 -5.29
N TYR A 30 -7.45 5.43 -4.67
CA TYR A 30 -7.81 4.16 -5.30
C TYR A 30 -9.30 4.06 -5.66
N ALA A 31 -10.18 4.57 -4.79
CA ALA A 31 -11.63 4.56 -5.01
C ALA A 31 -12.04 5.38 -6.25
N ARG A 32 -11.33 6.49 -6.53
CA ARG A 32 -11.55 7.32 -7.73
C ARG A 32 -11.24 6.57 -9.03
N HIS A 33 -10.38 5.56 -8.96
CA HIS A 33 -10.09 4.63 -10.04
C HIS A 33 -10.95 3.35 -9.99
N HIS A 34 -12.12 3.43 -9.35
CA HIS A 34 -13.12 2.36 -9.30
C HIS A 34 -12.69 1.07 -8.57
N ARG A 35 -11.62 1.12 -7.75
CA ARG A 35 -11.16 -0.02 -6.97
C ARG A 35 -12.16 -0.34 -5.86
N LYS A 36 -12.50 -1.62 -5.69
CA LYS A 36 -13.21 -2.15 -4.53
C LYS A 36 -12.25 -2.44 -3.38
N PHE A 37 -12.79 -2.54 -2.17
CA PHE A 37 -12.00 -2.76 -0.95
C PHE A 37 -12.40 -4.07 -0.28
N VAL A 38 -11.40 -4.81 0.21
CA VAL A 38 -11.59 -6.09 0.91
C VAL A 38 -12.16 -5.87 2.31
N LEU A 39 -11.71 -4.80 3.00
CA LEU A 39 -12.24 -4.45 4.31
C LEU A 39 -13.64 -3.87 4.17
N GLN A 40 -14.62 -4.53 4.79
CA GLN A 40 -16.03 -4.17 4.67
C GLN A 40 -16.29 -2.73 5.13
N GLU A 41 -15.68 -2.28 6.22
CA GLU A 41 -15.82 -0.92 6.72
C GLU A 41 -15.39 0.14 5.68
N VAL A 42 -14.28 -0.11 4.99
CA VAL A 42 -13.76 0.78 3.95
C VAL A 42 -14.68 0.74 2.72
N GLN A 43 -15.12 -0.45 2.33
CA GLN A 43 -16.04 -0.63 1.21
C GLN A 43 -17.38 0.09 1.47
N ASP A 44 -17.95 -0.06 2.67
CA ASP A 44 -19.21 0.58 3.04
C ASP A 44 -19.09 2.10 3.09
N TYR A 45 -17.96 2.61 3.60
CA TYR A 45 -17.68 4.03 3.57
C TYR A 45 -17.73 4.61 2.16
N PHE A 46 -17.07 3.96 1.20
CA PHE A 46 -17.06 4.43 -0.19
C PHE A 46 -18.41 4.17 -0.89
N ASN A 47 -19.10 3.08 -0.61
CA ASN A 47 -20.46 2.83 -1.12
C ASN A 47 -21.44 3.94 -0.75
N GLY A 48 -21.21 4.62 0.38
CA GLY A 48 -22.00 5.80 0.79
C GLY A 48 -21.66 7.08 0.04
N LYS A 49 -20.66 7.09 -0.84
CA LYS A 49 -20.26 8.28 -1.62
C LYS A 49 -20.95 8.28 -2.98
N SER A 50 -21.62 9.38 -3.32
CA SER A 50 -22.35 9.51 -4.59
C SER A 50 -21.45 9.46 -5.84
N TRP A 51 -20.18 9.75 -5.70
CA TRP A 51 -19.19 9.72 -6.78
C TRP A 51 -18.50 8.36 -6.95
N TYR A 52 -18.62 7.47 -5.96
CA TYR A 52 -17.94 6.19 -5.99
C TYR A 52 -18.72 5.14 -6.80
N SER A 53 -18.02 4.44 -7.65
CA SER A 53 -18.53 3.30 -8.41
C SER A 53 -17.44 2.23 -8.45
N GLY A 54 -17.42 1.35 -7.43
CA GLY A 54 -16.48 0.23 -7.36
C GLY A 54 -16.86 -0.85 -8.38
N THR A 55 -16.05 -0.99 -9.42
CA THR A 55 -16.23 -1.97 -10.49
C THR A 55 -15.04 -2.91 -10.64
N ILE A 56 -13.87 -2.55 -10.08
CA ILE A 56 -12.64 -3.32 -10.20
C ILE A 56 -12.36 -3.98 -8.85
N GLU A 57 -12.29 -5.30 -8.84
CA GLU A 57 -11.92 -6.04 -7.62
C GLU A 57 -10.51 -5.62 -7.14
N ALA A 58 -10.29 -5.68 -5.83
CA ALA A 58 -9.01 -5.26 -5.27
C ALA A 58 -7.81 -6.04 -5.87
N ALA A 59 -8.03 -7.33 -6.18
CA ALA A 59 -7.01 -8.19 -6.79
C ALA A 59 -6.75 -7.89 -8.28
N ASP A 60 -7.74 -7.34 -8.98
CA ASP A 60 -7.66 -7.04 -10.41
C ASP A 60 -7.25 -5.59 -10.69
N PHE A 61 -7.05 -4.80 -9.65
CA PHE A 61 -6.74 -3.39 -9.79
C PHE A 61 -5.32 -3.17 -10.32
N ASP A 62 -5.22 -2.53 -11.48
CA ASP A 62 -3.94 -2.14 -12.07
C ASP A 62 -3.50 -0.76 -11.51
N PRO A 63 -2.49 -0.72 -10.61
CA PRO A 63 -2.02 0.54 -10.04
C PRO A 63 -1.29 1.44 -11.04
N THR A 64 -1.02 1.00 -12.27
CA THR A 64 -0.40 1.84 -13.31
C THR A 64 -1.33 2.93 -13.82
N VAL A 65 -2.63 2.84 -13.51
CA VAL A 65 -3.61 3.90 -13.82
C VAL A 65 -3.40 5.16 -12.98
N LEU A 66 -2.70 5.04 -11.84
CA LEU A 66 -2.39 6.17 -10.98
C LEU A 66 -1.40 7.12 -11.67
N ASN A 67 -1.74 8.40 -11.69
CA ASN A 67 -0.85 9.41 -12.23
C ASN A 67 0.30 9.77 -11.26
N GLN A 68 1.20 10.65 -11.68
CA GLN A 68 2.36 11.05 -10.88
C GLN A 68 1.94 11.72 -9.56
N CYS A 69 1.01 12.67 -9.58
CA CYS A 69 0.56 13.36 -8.36
C CYS A 69 -0.06 12.40 -7.36
N GLU A 70 -0.88 11.45 -7.82
CA GLU A 70 -1.50 10.43 -6.97
C GLU A 70 -0.46 9.53 -6.31
N ASN A 71 0.54 9.07 -7.06
CA ASN A 71 1.64 8.28 -6.53
C ASN A 71 2.47 9.06 -5.51
N GLU A 72 2.79 10.34 -5.78
CA GLU A 72 3.52 11.21 -4.86
C GLU A 72 2.71 11.48 -3.58
N ASN A 73 1.40 11.66 -3.68
CA ASN A 73 0.51 11.86 -2.53
C ASN A 73 0.43 10.63 -1.65
N ILE A 74 0.28 9.45 -2.24
CA ILE A 74 0.29 8.18 -1.49
C ILE A 74 1.64 8.02 -0.77
N ALA A 75 2.75 8.22 -1.48
CA ALA A 75 4.08 8.12 -0.89
C ALA A 75 4.30 9.09 0.28
N LEU A 76 3.84 10.34 0.13
CA LEU A 76 3.93 11.35 1.18
C LEU A 76 3.11 10.96 2.41
N MET A 77 1.87 10.50 2.22
CA MET A 77 0.99 10.09 3.32
C MET A 77 1.55 8.89 4.09
N VAL A 78 2.00 7.86 3.38
CA VAL A 78 2.63 6.67 3.98
C VAL A 78 3.89 7.07 4.75
N LYS A 79 4.78 7.86 4.11
CA LYS A 79 5.99 8.35 4.77
C LYS A 79 5.69 9.18 6.01
N TYR A 80 4.71 10.07 5.94
CA TYR A 80 4.30 10.91 7.08
C TYR A 80 3.82 10.07 8.26
N MET A 81 2.95 9.09 8.03
CA MET A 81 2.49 8.18 9.08
C MET A 81 3.64 7.44 9.73
N LYS A 82 4.54 6.90 8.92
CA LYS A 82 5.74 6.19 9.39
C LYS A 82 6.65 7.07 10.23
N ASP A 83 7.03 8.23 9.71
CA ASP A 83 7.99 9.14 10.37
C ASP A 83 7.45 9.67 11.72
N ASN A 84 6.13 9.72 11.89
CA ASN A 84 5.46 10.19 13.10
C ASN A 84 4.90 9.06 13.98
N GLY A 85 5.13 7.79 13.63
CA GLY A 85 4.61 6.64 14.38
C GLY A 85 3.08 6.59 14.43
N ILE A 86 2.42 7.11 13.38
CA ILE A 86 0.98 7.15 13.29
C ILE A 86 0.49 5.81 12.74
N THR A 87 -0.36 5.14 13.50
CA THR A 87 -1.02 3.89 13.10
C THR A 87 -2.49 4.12 12.78
N TYR A 88 -3.08 3.19 12.04
CA TYR A 88 -4.52 3.18 11.78
C TYR A 88 -5.10 1.80 12.10
N SER A 89 -6.40 1.74 12.33
CA SER A 89 -7.10 0.47 12.55
C SER A 89 -8.52 0.61 12.01
N PHE A 90 -8.92 -0.31 11.14
CA PHE A 90 -10.30 -0.46 10.69
C PHE A 90 -10.88 -1.76 11.27
N SER A 91 -12.10 -1.67 11.80
CA SER A 91 -12.84 -2.84 12.25
C SER A 91 -13.43 -3.54 11.03
N GLY A 92 -12.93 -4.70 10.67
CA GLY A 92 -13.46 -5.45 9.53
C GLY A 92 -13.18 -6.92 9.67
N THR A 93 -14.24 -7.72 9.57
CA THR A 93 -14.12 -9.17 9.43
C THR A 93 -13.53 -9.45 8.05
N GLN A 94 -12.26 -9.74 7.98
CA GLN A 94 -11.74 -10.48 6.84
C GLN A 94 -12.51 -11.79 6.77
N SER A 95 -13.07 -12.10 5.61
CA SER A 95 -13.58 -13.43 5.33
C SER A 95 -12.38 -14.36 5.27
N SER A 96 -11.92 -14.78 6.45
CA SER A 96 -10.80 -15.69 6.59
C SER A 96 -11.32 -17.11 6.72
N THR A 97 -10.90 -17.93 5.77
CA THR A 97 -10.87 -19.37 5.97
C THR A 97 -9.81 -19.66 7.03
N SER A 98 -10.33 -19.94 8.23
CA SER A 98 -9.77 -20.72 9.34
C SER A 98 -8.28 -20.67 9.69
N GLY A 99 -8.03 -20.26 10.94
CA GLY A 99 -6.77 -20.52 11.66
C GLY A 99 -6.66 -19.72 12.96
N ASN A 100 -7.15 -20.29 14.05
CA ASN A 100 -7.17 -19.77 15.41
C ASN A 100 -5.80 -19.31 15.93
N SER A 101 -5.69 -18.09 16.49
CA SER A 101 -5.04 -17.87 17.80
C SER A 101 -5.14 -16.40 18.24
N SER A 102 -5.68 -16.23 19.43
CA SER A 102 -5.61 -14.99 20.21
C SER A 102 -4.17 -14.65 20.59
N SER A 103 -3.77 -13.39 20.37
CA SER A 103 -2.75 -12.77 21.23
C SER A 103 -2.80 -11.26 21.09
N THR A 104 -3.06 -10.59 22.19
CA THR A 104 -2.92 -9.16 22.41
C THR A 104 -1.42 -8.81 22.43
N GLY A 105 -0.96 -8.04 21.47
CA GLY A 105 0.40 -7.54 21.42
C GLY A 105 0.64 -6.86 20.09
N THR A 106 1.01 -5.59 20.12
CA THR A 106 1.44 -4.79 18.98
C THR A 106 2.71 -5.40 18.38
N THR A 107 2.57 -6.43 17.59
CA THR A 107 3.63 -6.95 16.74
C THR A 107 3.17 -6.72 15.31
N SER A 108 3.83 -5.82 14.62
CA SER A 108 3.78 -5.71 13.16
C SER A 108 3.91 -7.13 12.58
N GLU A 109 2.84 -7.63 12.00
CA GLU A 109 2.90 -8.94 11.32
C GLU A 109 3.60 -8.75 9.99
N THR A 110 4.67 -9.51 9.78
CA THR A 110 5.35 -9.55 8.49
C THR A 110 4.90 -10.78 7.71
N ILE A 111 4.56 -10.59 6.45
CA ILE A 111 4.21 -11.66 5.52
C ILE A 111 5.20 -11.68 4.36
N GLY A 112 5.59 -12.90 3.95
CA GLY A 112 6.41 -13.11 2.77
C GLY A 112 5.54 -13.36 1.53
N VAL A 113 5.84 -12.67 0.45
CA VAL A 113 5.24 -12.92 -0.87
C VAL A 113 6.34 -13.00 -1.93
N TYR A 114 6.04 -13.62 -3.06
CA TYR A 114 6.96 -13.68 -4.19
C TYR A 114 6.26 -13.36 -5.51
N GLY A 115 7.03 -12.90 -6.49
CA GLY A 115 6.49 -12.57 -7.80
C GLY A 115 7.52 -11.90 -8.70
N THR A 116 7.06 -11.36 -9.80
CA THR A 116 7.88 -10.62 -10.75
C THR A 116 7.78 -9.12 -10.46
N VAL A 117 8.91 -8.45 -10.35
CA VAL A 117 8.95 -6.98 -10.26
C VAL A 117 8.51 -6.40 -11.60
N ILE A 118 7.44 -5.62 -11.60
CA ILE A 118 6.91 -4.99 -12.82
C ILE A 118 7.24 -3.50 -12.91
N THR A 119 7.52 -2.87 -11.79
CA THR A 119 7.89 -1.44 -11.72
C THR A 119 8.83 -1.22 -10.55
N LYS A 120 9.83 -0.36 -10.72
CA LYS A 120 10.66 0.16 -9.64
C LYS A 120 10.82 1.67 -9.78
N ALA A 121 10.60 2.38 -8.68
CA ALA A 121 10.85 3.80 -8.51
C ALA A 121 11.88 4.02 -7.39
N SER A 122 12.11 5.27 -7.01
CA SER A 122 13.09 5.62 -5.97
C SER A 122 12.68 5.20 -4.56
N THR A 123 11.38 5.05 -4.29
CA THR A 123 10.84 4.77 -2.95
C THR A 123 9.85 3.63 -2.90
N TYR A 124 9.52 3.03 -4.04
CA TYR A 124 8.62 1.89 -4.11
C TYR A 124 8.97 0.98 -5.28
N PHE A 125 8.48 -0.25 -5.21
CA PHE A 125 8.41 -1.17 -6.34
C PHE A 125 7.07 -1.91 -6.34
N ARG A 126 6.71 -2.49 -7.48
CA ARG A 126 5.51 -3.30 -7.64
C ARG A 126 5.90 -4.72 -8.01
N LEU A 127 5.26 -5.66 -7.31
CA LEU A 127 5.46 -7.09 -7.53
C LEU A 127 4.17 -7.69 -8.04
N GLN A 128 4.22 -8.35 -9.18
CA GLN A 128 3.12 -9.17 -9.69
C GLN A 128 3.30 -10.59 -9.21
N GLN A 129 2.35 -11.08 -8.43
CA GLN A 129 2.31 -12.46 -7.96
C GLN A 129 1.89 -13.43 -9.07
N PRO A 130 2.16 -14.74 -8.94
CA PRO A 130 1.79 -15.73 -9.95
C PRO A 130 0.28 -15.83 -10.25
N ASP A 131 -0.57 -15.41 -9.31
CA ASP A 131 -2.02 -15.32 -9.48
C ASP A 131 -2.49 -14.06 -10.22
N GLY A 132 -1.54 -13.20 -10.63
CA GLY A 132 -1.78 -11.94 -11.32
C GLY A 132 -2.00 -10.74 -10.38
N ASN A 133 -2.10 -10.97 -9.07
CA ASN A 133 -2.24 -9.88 -8.11
C ASN A 133 -0.98 -9.01 -8.09
N VAL A 134 -1.18 -7.69 -8.05
CA VAL A 134 -0.08 -6.71 -7.99
C VAL A 134 -0.08 -6.02 -6.65
N ILE A 135 1.05 -6.11 -5.95
CA ILE A 135 1.25 -5.47 -4.66
C ILE A 135 2.33 -4.40 -4.82
N GLN A 136 2.08 -3.21 -4.28
CA GLN A 136 3.06 -2.15 -4.19
C GLN A 136 3.70 -2.16 -2.81
N PHE A 137 5.02 -2.22 -2.78
CA PHE A 137 5.81 -2.16 -1.56
C PHE A 137 6.59 -0.87 -1.52
N TRP A 138 6.62 -0.26 -0.34
CA TRP A 138 7.45 0.88 -0.05
C TRP A 138 8.78 0.43 0.51
N PHE A 139 9.83 1.16 0.27
CA PHE A 139 11.12 0.93 0.88
C PHE A 139 11.84 2.23 1.20
N ASP A 140 12.63 2.20 2.26
CA ASP A 140 13.60 3.24 2.53
C ASP A 140 14.82 3.01 1.62
N PRO A 141 15.17 3.96 0.73
CA PRO A 141 16.33 3.80 -0.16
C PRO A 141 17.63 3.51 0.57
N ALA A 142 17.80 4.03 1.79
CA ALA A 142 18.98 3.77 2.60
C ALA A 142 19.01 2.34 3.14
N LYS A 143 17.84 1.80 3.52
CA LYS A 143 17.72 0.39 3.94
C LYS A 143 17.94 -0.55 2.76
N LEU A 144 17.34 -0.24 1.60
CA LEU A 144 17.52 -1.05 0.39
C LEU A 144 19.01 -1.07 -0.02
N ALA A 145 19.68 0.08 0.01
CA ALA A 145 21.12 0.16 -0.26
C ALA A 145 21.97 -0.66 0.73
N ALA A 146 21.53 -0.77 1.99
CA ALA A 146 22.19 -1.61 2.99
C ALA A 146 22.02 -3.13 2.75
N MET A 147 21.05 -3.53 1.93
CA MET A 147 20.85 -4.92 1.47
C MET A 147 21.84 -5.33 0.34
N GLY A 148 22.81 -4.47 0.02
CA GLY A 148 23.86 -4.77 -0.94
C GLY A 148 23.33 -4.88 -2.39
N ASP A 149 23.70 -5.94 -3.08
CA ASP A 149 23.39 -6.15 -4.51
C ASP A 149 21.88 -6.16 -4.81
N THR A 150 21.02 -6.36 -3.81
CA THR A 150 19.56 -6.36 -3.98
C THR A 150 19.04 -5.04 -4.53
N ALA A 151 19.65 -3.91 -4.11
CA ALA A 151 19.24 -2.59 -4.58
C ALA A 151 19.46 -2.40 -6.09
N GLU A 152 20.54 -2.97 -6.63
CA GLU A 152 20.90 -2.88 -8.04
C GLU A 152 20.17 -3.94 -8.88
N THR A 153 19.96 -5.12 -8.31
CA THR A 153 19.31 -6.25 -9.00
C THR A 153 17.79 -6.16 -9.01
N LEU A 154 17.19 -5.44 -8.09
CA LEU A 154 15.74 -5.21 -8.04
C LEU A 154 15.30 -4.31 -9.20
N GLN A 155 15.07 -4.93 -10.37
CA GLN A 155 14.68 -4.26 -11.61
C GLN A 155 13.40 -4.88 -12.18
N PRO A 156 12.62 -4.16 -13.00
CA PRO A 156 11.50 -4.76 -13.70
C PRO A 156 11.90 -6.01 -14.49
N GLY A 157 11.13 -7.07 -14.37
CA GLY A 157 11.36 -8.36 -15.02
C GLY A 157 12.06 -9.42 -14.15
N VAL A 158 12.64 -9.05 -13.00
CA VAL A 158 13.25 -10.01 -12.08
C VAL A 158 12.22 -10.64 -11.15
N THR A 159 12.49 -11.86 -10.71
CA THR A 159 11.70 -12.50 -9.64
C THR A 159 12.26 -12.11 -8.29
N ALA A 160 11.40 -11.76 -7.38
CA ALA A 160 11.77 -11.41 -6.02
C ALA A 160 10.83 -12.04 -4.98
N SER A 161 11.37 -12.33 -3.81
CA SER A 161 10.62 -12.56 -2.58
C SER A 161 10.71 -11.33 -1.71
N VAL A 162 9.59 -10.93 -1.16
CA VAL A 162 9.46 -9.73 -0.33
C VAL A 162 8.81 -10.12 0.98
N THR A 163 9.50 -9.88 2.06
CA THR A 163 8.89 -9.88 3.40
C THR A 163 8.54 -8.43 3.72
N TYR A 164 7.30 -8.18 4.05
CA TYR A 164 6.79 -6.83 4.26
C TYR A 164 5.92 -6.74 5.50
N ASP A 165 5.84 -5.54 6.03
CA ASP A 165 4.93 -5.18 7.10
C ASP A 165 3.51 -5.03 6.54
N THR A 166 2.56 -5.78 7.08
CA THR A 166 1.19 -5.86 6.54
C THR A 166 0.38 -4.58 6.72
N GLU A 167 0.79 -3.71 7.63
CA GLU A 167 0.09 -2.46 7.91
C GLU A 167 0.58 -1.33 6.99
N SER A 168 1.90 -1.22 6.85
CA SER A 168 2.53 -0.14 6.08
C SER A 168 2.85 -0.51 4.63
N TYR A 169 2.84 -1.81 4.29
CA TYR A 169 3.38 -2.33 3.03
C TYR A 169 4.85 -1.95 2.80
N GLU A 170 5.57 -1.66 3.88
CA GLU A 170 7.01 -1.46 3.80
C GLU A 170 7.71 -2.81 3.63
N ALA A 171 8.57 -2.90 2.62
CA ALA A 171 9.44 -4.05 2.44
C ALA A 171 10.47 -4.08 3.58
N VAL A 172 10.45 -5.15 4.36
CA VAL A 172 11.38 -5.40 5.48
C VAL A 172 12.60 -6.16 4.99
N ASP A 173 12.38 -7.11 4.09
CA ASP A 173 13.42 -7.88 3.42
C ASP A 173 13.04 -8.16 1.97
N VAL A 174 14.04 -8.12 1.08
CA VAL A 174 13.86 -8.38 -0.35
C VAL A 174 14.99 -9.27 -0.84
N THR A 175 14.65 -10.42 -1.38
CA THR A 175 15.59 -11.32 -2.04
C THR A 175 15.26 -11.42 -3.52
N VAL A 176 16.24 -11.17 -4.39
CA VAL A 176 16.12 -11.26 -5.86
C VAL A 176 16.84 -12.51 -6.35
N TRP A 177 16.26 -13.22 -7.37
CA TRP A 177 16.89 -14.35 -8.08
C TRP A 177 16.49 -14.43 -9.54
#